data_d9d0e05bd469db4d9359d880954785f4
#
_entry.id   d9d0e05bd469db4d9359d880954785f4
#
_cell.length_a   1.000
_cell.length_b   1.000
_cell.length_c   1.000
_cell.angle_alpha   90.00
_cell.angle_beta   90.00
_cell.angle_gamma   90.00
#
_symmetry.space_group_name_H-M   'P 1'
#
loop_
_entity.id
_entity.type
_entity.pdbx_description
1 polymer ?
#
loop_
_entity_poly.entity_id
_entity_poly.type
_entity_poly.pdbx_seq_one_letter_code
_entity_poly.pdbx_strand_id
1 'polypeptide(L)'
;RKGMTLTCNLPPFEVKSYATTIVDFKFMRAIDKGEVLPPGEWICGIRPKAYCEKFPNFYVKIAPRIKEFYTKKPKYAANYTDLNCGHFAAYWALEKGNADIVHFYGFDSLFDFNLRSYSDLVLTSDRGNINNNRLIDNWRPIWEGMFKQFPDSEFVFHHKHDAIKCKIQENVRIAINC
;
A
#
# COMPACT_ATOMS: atom_id res chain seq x y z
N ARG A 1 17.84 15.10 0.96
CA ARG A 1 16.84 14.75 1.99
C ARG A 1 17.13 13.33 2.47
N LYS A 2 17.02 13.06 3.78
CA LYS A 2 17.07 11.68 4.29
C LYS A 2 15.86 10.92 3.75
N GLY A 3 16.08 9.74 3.15
CA GLY A 3 14.99 8.91 2.64
C GLY A 3 14.01 8.52 3.76
N MET A 4 12.75 8.36 3.40
CA MET A 4 11.67 7.95 4.30
C MET A 4 11.18 6.57 3.89
N THR A 5 11.04 5.65 4.85
CA THR A 5 10.53 4.30 4.61
C THR A 5 9.08 4.21 5.06
N LEU A 6 8.20 3.77 4.16
CA LEU A 6 6.83 3.37 4.48
C LEU A 6 6.70 1.86 4.37
N THR A 7 5.97 1.25 5.28
CA THR A 7 5.58 -0.15 5.19
C THR A 7 4.09 -0.30 4.90
N CYS A 8 3.71 -1.42 4.33
CA CYS A 8 2.32 -1.74 4.01
C CYS A 8 1.84 -2.88 4.92
N ASN A 9 0.82 -2.64 5.73
CA ASN A 9 0.23 -3.62 6.65
C ASN A 9 1.29 -4.27 7.57
N LEU A 10 1.68 -5.50 7.29
CA LEU A 10 2.72 -6.24 8.00
C LEU A 10 3.92 -6.46 7.07
N PRO A 11 5.08 -5.89 7.36
CA PRO A 11 6.30 -6.27 6.68
C PRO A 11 6.72 -7.70 7.08
N PRO A 12 7.35 -8.47 6.18
CA PRO A 12 7.76 -9.86 6.46
C PRO A 12 8.97 -9.96 7.40
N PHE A 13 9.60 -8.85 7.72
CA PHE A 13 10.74 -8.74 8.61
C PHE A 13 10.72 -7.40 9.33
N GLU A 14 11.50 -7.24 10.37
CA GLU A 14 11.60 -5.99 11.11
C GLU A 14 12.21 -4.89 10.26
N VAL A 15 11.47 -3.78 10.10
CA VAL A 15 11.87 -2.61 9.33
C VAL A 15 11.67 -1.36 10.17
N LYS A 16 12.70 -0.56 10.32
CA LYS A 16 12.55 0.78 10.88
C LYS A 16 11.86 1.68 9.86
N SER A 17 10.56 1.90 10.04
CA SER A 17 9.73 2.72 9.15
C SER A 17 9.39 4.07 9.77
N TYR A 18 9.14 5.06 8.90
CA TYR A 18 8.54 6.33 9.27
C TYR A 18 7.08 6.13 9.68
N ALA A 19 6.37 5.31 8.93
CA ALA A 19 5.00 4.91 9.24
C ALA A 19 4.62 3.62 8.50
N THR A 20 3.59 2.95 9.00
CA THR A 20 2.91 1.85 8.34
C THR A 20 1.59 2.32 7.74
N THR A 21 1.35 2.03 6.47
CA THR A 21 0.09 2.36 5.81
C THR A 21 -0.92 1.24 5.97
N ILE A 22 -2.18 1.58 6.28
CA ILE A 22 -3.28 0.63 6.51
C ILE A 22 -4.52 1.10 5.76
N VAL A 23 -5.11 0.23 4.93
CA VAL A 23 -6.31 0.56 4.14
C VAL A 23 -7.48 -0.39 4.33
N ASP A 24 -7.30 -1.54 4.95
CA ASP A 24 -8.29 -2.62 5.01
C ASP A 24 -9.01 -2.72 6.35
N PHE A 25 -10.35 -2.89 6.30
CA PHE A 25 -11.17 -3.23 7.48
C PHE A 25 -10.70 -4.50 8.17
N LYS A 26 -10.38 -5.52 7.38
CA LYS A 26 -9.93 -6.81 7.86
C LYS A 26 -8.70 -6.66 8.74
N PHE A 27 -7.78 -5.80 8.33
CA PHE A 27 -6.57 -5.55 9.08
C PHE A 27 -6.86 -4.83 10.41
N MET A 28 -7.76 -3.82 10.41
CA MET A 28 -8.21 -3.16 11.63
C MET A 28 -8.91 -4.14 12.59
N ARG A 29 -9.72 -5.06 12.06
CA ARG A 29 -10.36 -6.11 12.85
C ARG A 29 -9.35 -7.06 13.49
N ALA A 30 -8.29 -7.41 12.78
CA ALA A 30 -7.23 -8.26 13.31
C ALA A 30 -6.43 -7.55 14.43
N ILE A 31 -6.18 -6.25 14.28
CA ILE A 31 -5.57 -5.42 15.34
C ILE A 31 -6.50 -5.37 16.57
N ASP A 32 -7.80 -5.14 16.38
CA ASP A 32 -8.79 -5.07 17.47
C ASP A 32 -8.87 -6.37 18.27
N LYS A 33 -8.73 -7.50 17.59
CA LYS A 33 -8.68 -8.83 18.21
C LYS A 33 -7.32 -9.18 18.85
N GLY A 34 -6.29 -8.35 18.64
CA GLY A 34 -4.94 -8.63 19.12
C GLY A 34 -4.21 -9.70 18.30
N GLU A 35 -4.69 -10.04 17.11
CA GLU A 35 -4.07 -11.06 16.23
C GLU A 35 -2.79 -10.52 15.58
N VAL A 36 -2.71 -9.21 15.32
CA VAL A 36 -1.55 -8.55 14.71
C VAL A 36 -1.36 -7.15 15.28
N LEU A 37 -0.12 -6.67 15.24
CA LEU A 37 0.23 -5.30 15.60
C LEU A 37 1.27 -4.74 14.61
N PRO A 38 0.86 -3.88 13.68
CA PRO A 38 1.80 -3.25 12.75
C PRO A 38 2.86 -2.42 13.46
N PRO A 39 4.08 -2.35 12.94
CA PRO A 39 5.14 -1.57 13.57
C PRO A 39 4.90 -0.06 13.45
N GLY A 40 5.49 0.71 14.38
CA GLY A 40 5.56 2.17 14.35
C GLY A 40 4.23 2.89 14.43
N GLU A 41 4.20 4.11 13.89
CA GLU A 41 2.99 4.92 13.71
C GLU A 41 2.27 4.56 12.41
N TRP A 42 0.98 4.89 12.31
CA TRP A 42 0.14 4.46 11.19
C TRP A 42 -0.45 5.62 10.40
N ILE A 43 -0.39 5.51 9.08
CA ILE A 43 -1.14 6.33 8.15
C ILE A 43 -2.33 5.49 7.67
N CYS A 44 -3.52 5.88 8.10
CA CYS A 44 -4.73 5.11 7.91
C CYS A 44 -5.62 5.68 6.81
N GLY A 45 -6.10 4.83 5.91
CA GLY A 45 -7.05 5.21 4.87
C GLY A 45 -8.48 5.38 5.40
N ILE A 46 -9.42 5.62 4.48
CA ILE A 46 -10.83 5.91 4.82
C ILE A 46 -11.53 4.74 5.52
N ARG A 47 -11.24 3.49 5.14
CA ARG A 47 -11.85 2.31 5.77
C ARG A 47 -11.39 2.11 7.22
N PRO A 48 -10.08 2.19 7.55
CA PRO A 48 -9.61 2.27 8.92
C PRO A 48 -10.25 3.41 9.72
N LYS A 49 -10.39 4.61 9.11
CA LYS A 49 -11.09 5.73 9.76
C LYS A 49 -12.53 5.37 10.12
N ALA A 50 -13.30 4.85 9.17
CA ALA A 50 -14.67 4.40 9.42
C ALA A 50 -14.78 3.27 10.47
N TYR A 51 -13.77 2.38 10.54
CA TYR A 51 -13.70 1.38 11.61
C TYR A 51 -13.52 2.02 12.99
N CYS A 52 -12.62 2.98 13.11
CA CYS A 52 -12.40 3.72 14.35
C CYS A 52 -13.66 4.50 14.79
N GLU A 53 -14.36 5.13 13.86
CA GLU A 53 -15.63 5.84 14.13
C GLU A 53 -16.72 4.89 14.63
N LYS A 54 -16.78 3.67 14.08
CA LYS A 54 -17.73 2.64 14.49
C LYS A 54 -17.39 2.02 15.86
N PHE A 55 -16.10 1.95 16.20
CA PHE A 55 -15.62 1.31 17.44
C PHE A 55 -14.75 2.28 18.26
N PRO A 56 -15.36 3.27 18.96
CA PRO A 56 -14.62 4.32 19.65
C PRO A 56 -13.72 3.80 20.77
N ASN A 57 -14.10 2.76 21.49
CA ASN A 57 -13.26 2.14 22.52
C ASN A 57 -11.98 1.51 21.96
N PHE A 58 -12.06 0.93 20.78
CA PHE A 58 -10.90 0.45 20.05
C PHE A 58 -10.04 1.63 19.59
N TYR A 59 -10.66 2.68 19.03
CA TYR A 59 -9.92 3.88 18.60
C TYR A 59 -9.09 4.48 19.73
N VAL A 60 -9.64 4.64 20.92
CA VAL A 60 -8.91 5.17 22.08
C VAL A 60 -7.63 4.37 22.37
N LYS A 61 -7.68 3.04 22.26
CA LYS A 61 -6.51 2.17 22.49
C LYS A 61 -5.40 2.37 21.46
N ILE A 62 -5.75 2.63 20.20
CA ILE A 62 -4.79 2.72 19.10
C ILE A 62 -4.46 4.16 18.69
N ALA A 63 -5.19 5.15 19.18
CA ALA A 63 -5.00 6.55 18.84
C ALA A 63 -3.53 7.04 18.95
N PRO A 64 -2.73 6.64 19.95
CA PRO A 64 -1.32 7.01 20.03
C PRO A 64 -0.44 6.49 18.89
N ARG A 65 -0.93 5.48 18.14
CA ARG A 65 -0.24 4.94 16.97
C ARG A 65 -0.69 5.57 15.65
N ILE A 66 -1.83 6.27 15.65
CA ILE A 66 -2.36 6.88 14.43
C ILE A 66 -1.70 8.22 14.21
N LYS A 67 -0.82 8.28 13.23
CA LYS A 67 -0.17 9.51 12.78
C LYS A 67 -1.16 10.42 12.06
N GLU A 68 -1.97 9.85 11.18
CA GLU A 68 -3.04 10.55 10.49
C GLU A 68 -4.05 9.63 9.81
N PHE A 69 -5.23 10.17 9.53
CA PHE A 69 -6.18 9.61 8.59
C PHE A 69 -6.07 10.34 7.25
N TYR A 70 -5.49 9.67 6.26
CA TYR A 70 -5.37 10.21 4.92
C TYR A 70 -6.48 9.67 4.03
N THR A 71 -7.44 10.52 3.67
CA THR A 71 -8.67 10.12 2.99
C THR A 71 -8.75 10.59 1.54
N LYS A 72 -7.68 11.13 0.99
CA LYS A 72 -7.62 11.45 -0.43
C LYS A 72 -7.43 10.19 -1.28
N LYS A 73 -7.96 10.20 -2.49
CA LYS A 73 -7.72 9.19 -3.50
C LYS A 73 -7.41 9.83 -4.84
N PRO A 74 -6.66 9.17 -5.73
CA PRO A 74 -6.46 9.64 -7.08
C PRO A 74 -7.79 9.75 -7.83
N LYS A 75 -7.90 10.72 -8.74
CA LYS A 75 -9.11 10.92 -9.56
C LYS A 75 -9.44 9.72 -10.46
N TYR A 76 -8.41 8.99 -10.90
CA TYR A 76 -8.54 7.79 -11.74
C TYR A 76 -8.90 6.51 -10.96
N ALA A 77 -8.89 6.52 -9.64
CA ALA A 77 -9.44 5.43 -8.84
C ALA A 77 -10.94 5.71 -8.61
N ALA A 78 -11.80 4.86 -9.17
CA ALA A 78 -13.25 5.02 -9.05
C ALA A 78 -13.67 4.98 -7.58
N ASN A 79 -13.13 4.01 -6.83
CA ASN A 79 -13.46 3.81 -5.42
C ASN A 79 -12.19 3.66 -4.57
N TYR A 80 -12.30 3.94 -3.27
CA TYR A 80 -11.24 3.61 -2.30
C TYR A 80 -10.96 2.12 -2.21
N THR A 81 -11.93 1.28 -2.52
CA THR A 81 -11.80 -0.18 -2.53
C THR A 81 -10.87 -0.69 -3.63
N ASP A 82 -10.60 0.13 -4.64
CA ASP A 82 -9.71 -0.21 -5.75
C ASP A 82 -8.23 -0.03 -5.36
N LEU A 83 -7.98 0.79 -4.34
CA LEU A 83 -6.63 1.00 -3.82
C LEU A 83 -6.22 -0.17 -2.90
N ASN A 84 -5.11 -0.79 -3.21
CA ASN A 84 -4.40 -1.62 -2.23
C ASN A 84 -3.47 -0.75 -1.37
N CYS A 85 -2.85 -1.36 -0.36
CA CYS A 85 -1.98 -0.64 0.57
C CYS A 85 -0.76 -0.01 -0.13
N GLY A 86 -0.22 -0.67 -1.14
CA GLY A 86 0.90 -0.16 -1.94
C GLY A 86 0.54 1.09 -2.75
N HIS A 87 -0.63 1.09 -3.42
CA HIS A 87 -1.12 2.30 -4.10
C HIS A 87 -1.29 3.46 -3.14
N PHE A 88 -1.86 3.19 -1.98
CA PHE A 88 -2.11 4.19 -0.97
C PHE A 88 -0.81 4.79 -0.41
N ALA A 89 0.18 3.94 -0.11
CA ALA A 89 1.50 4.37 0.37
C ALA A 89 2.21 5.25 -0.66
N ALA A 90 2.24 4.81 -1.92
CA ALA A 90 2.85 5.54 -3.01
C ALA A 90 2.17 6.89 -3.24
N TYR A 91 0.83 6.90 -3.30
CA TYR A 91 0.08 8.14 -3.52
C TYR A 91 0.29 9.16 -2.38
N TRP A 92 0.33 8.68 -1.13
CA TRP A 92 0.65 9.53 0.01
C TRP A 92 2.07 10.10 -0.07
N ALA A 93 3.06 9.27 -0.41
CA ALA A 93 4.45 9.70 -0.53
C ALA A 93 4.64 10.77 -1.62
N LEU A 94 3.95 10.63 -2.74
CA LEU A 94 4.02 11.56 -3.88
C LEU A 94 3.21 12.83 -3.61
N GLU A 95 1.93 12.70 -3.23
CA GLU A 95 1.02 13.85 -3.11
C GLU A 95 1.30 14.69 -1.86
N LYS A 96 1.55 14.05 -0.71
CA LYS A 96 1.76 14.72 0.56
C LYS A 96 3.23 14.80 0.96
N GLY A 97 3.98 13.73 0.68
CA GLY A 97 5.40 13.66 0.97
C GLY A 97 6.29 14.43 -0.02
N ASN A 98 5.75 14.83 -1.18
CA ASN A 98 6.48 15.47 -2.28
C ASN A 98 7.77 14.71 -2.61
N ALA A 99 7.63 13.39 -2.78
CA ALA A 99 8.76 12.53 -3.07
C ALA A 99 9.21 12.71 -4.54
N ASP A 100 10.48 13.03 -4.74
CA ASP A 100 11.10 13.11 -6.06
C ASP A 100 11.38 11.70 -6.64
N ILE A 101 11.73 10.76 -5.76
CA ILE A 101 12.02 9.37 -6.13
C ILE A 101 11.33 8.44 -5.12
N VAL A 102 10.64 7.42 -5.62
CA VAL A 102 10.01 6.39 -4.79
C VAL A 102 10.56 5.01 -5.17
N HIS A 103 11.17 4.34 -4.21
CA HIS A 103 11.67 2.97 -4.35
C HIS A 103 10.62 1.97 -3.85
N PHE A 104 10.30 0.98 -4.66
CA PHE A 104 9.29 -0.04 -4.39
C PHE A 104 9.95 -1.41 -4.22
N TYR A 105 9.67 -2.07 -3.09
CA TYR A 105 10.13 -3.42 -2.76
C TYR A 105 8.93 -4.30 -2.43
N GLY A 106 8.91 -5.54 -2.96
CA GLY A 106 7.81 -6.46 -2.72
C GLY A 106 6.51 -6.14 -3.47
N PHE A 107 6.61 -5.47 -4.63
CA PHE A 107 5.48 -5.17 -5.51
C PHE A 107 5.34 -6.22 -6.62
N ASP A 108 5.56 -7.47 -6.26
CA ASP A 108 5.63 -8.62 -7.16
C ASP A 108 4.37 -8.83 -8.00
N SER A 109 3.21 -8.36 -7.52
CA SER A 109 1.94 -8.44 -8.25
C SER A 109 1.93 -7.66 -9.57
N LEU A 110 2.87 -6.73 -9.78
CA LEU A 110 3.07 -6.06 -11.08
C LEU A 110 3.84 -6.94 -12.08
N PHE A 111 4.53 -7.96 -11.62
CA PHE A 111 5.39 -8.84 -12.40
C PHE A 111 4.81 -10.24 -12.52
N ASP A 112 4.30 -10.80 -11.42
CA ASP A 112 3.74 -12.15 -11.35
C ASP A 112 2.37 -12.15 -10.65
N PHE A 113 1.38 -12.83 -11.28
CA PHE A 113 0.00 -12.86 -10.80
C PHE A 113 -0.25 -13.78 -9.60
N ASN A 114 0.62 -14.76 -9.38
CA ASN A 114 0.39 -15.82 -8.41
C ASN A 114 0.91 -15.49 -7.02
N LEU A 115 1.53 -14.31 -6.85
CA LEU A 115 2.11 -13.91 -5.57
C LEU A 115 1.06 -13.30 -4.65
N ARG A 116 1.04 -13.79 -3.42
CA ARG A 116 0.19 -13.30 -2.35
C ARG A 116 0.94 -12.30 -1.47
N SER A 117 0.19 -11.34 -0.94
CA SER A 117 0.71 -10.48 0.11
C SER A 117 1.07 -11.29 1.37
N TYR A 118 2.14 -10.93 2.06
CA TYR A 118 2.51 -11.56 3.34
C TYR A 118 1.36 -11.49 4.36
N SER A 119 0.62 -10.39 4.40
CA SER A 119 -0.56 -10.25 5.25
C SER A 119 -1.68 -11.24 4.91
N ASP A 120 -1.78 -11.71 3.67
CA ASP A 120 -2.76 -12.74 3.28
C ASP A 120 -2.35 -14.16 3.72
N LEU A 121 -1.08 -14.36 4.07
CA LEU A 121 -0.61 -15.61 4.67
C LEU A 121 -0.91 -15.67 6.17
N VAL A 122 -0.87 -14.52 6.84
CA VAL A 122 -1.07 -14.41 8.30
C VAL A 122 -2.55 -14.25 8.64
N LEU A 123 -3.27 -13.45 7.85
CA LEU A 123 -4.71 -13.20 8.06
C LEU A 123 -5.53 -14.08 7.14
N THR A 124 -6.49 -14.83 7.71
CA THR A 124 -7.44 -15.62 6.94
C THR A 124 -8.13 -14.73 5.90
N SER A 125 -7.83 -14.96 4.63
CA SER A 125 -8.34 -14.14 3.55
C SER A 125 -9.70 -14.67 3.10
N ASP A 126 -10.73 -13.81 3.14
CA ASP A 126 -12.01 -14.07 2.46
C ASP A 126 -11.85 -14.04 0.92
N ARG A 127 -10.70 -13.60 0.46
CA ARG A 127 -10.31 -13.62 -0.94
C ARG A 127 -9.73 -15.00 -1.23
N GLY A 128 -10.58 -15.97 -1.53
CA GLY A 128 -10.15 -17.25 -2.11
C GLY A 128 -9.27 -17.03 -3.34
N ASN A 129 -8.74 -18.08 -3.91
CA ASN A 129 -7.83 -18.10 -5.08
C ASN A 129 -8.36 -17.42 -6.37
N ILE A 130 -9.47 -16.71 -6.30
CA ILE A 130 -10.33 -16.30 -7.42
C ILE A 130 -9.96 -14.92 -8.01
N ASN A 131 -9.03 -14.14 -7.46
CA ASN A 131 -8.98 -12.71 -7.78
C ASN A 131 -7.73 -12.22 -8.53
N ASN A 132 -7.18 -13.00 -9.42
CA ASN A 132 -6.18 -12.51 -10.39
C ASN A 132 -6.76 -11.39 -11.29
N ASN A 133 -8.07 -11.39 -11.56
CA ASN A 133 -8.74 -10.38 -12.37
C ASN A 133 -8.68 -8.97 -11.75
N ARG A 134 -8.76 -8.84 -10.41
CA ARG A 134 -8.63 -7.53 -9.76
C ARG A 134 -7.27 -6.87 -10.00
N LEU A 135 -6.21 -7.65 -10.15
CA LEU A 135 -4.86 -7.14 -10.43
C LEU A 135 -4.81 -6.48 -11.81
N ILE A 136 -5.47 -7.09 -12.80
CA ILE A 136 -5.48 -6.60 -14.18
C ILE A 136 -6.42 -5.39 -14.29
N ASP A 137 -7.66 -5.55 -13.84
CA ASP A 137 -8.73 -4.60 -14.14
C ASP A 137 -8.70 -3.35 -13.24
N ASN A 138 -8.22 -3.49 -12.00
CA ASN A 138 -8.26 -2.39 -11.03
C ASN A 138 -6.87 -1.86 -10.65
N TRP A 139 -5.91 -2.71 -10.39
CA TRP A 139 -4.65 -2.29 -9.78
C TRP A 139 -3.64 -1.73 -10.79
N ARG A 140 -3.52 -2.36 -11.95
CA ARG A 140 -2.59 -1.90 -13.00
C ARG A 140 -2.97 -0.54 -13.56
N PRO A 141 -4.23 -0.28 -13.92
CA PRO A 141 -4.65 1.04 -14.35
C PRO A 141 -4.39 2.15 -13.32
N ILE A 142 -4.45 1.82 -12.02
CA ILE A 142 -4.13 2.78 -10.95
C ILE A 142 -2.63 3.14 -10.99
N TRP A 143 -1.75 2.16 -11.15
CA TRP A 143 -0.32 2.43 -11.33
C TRP A 143 -0.06 3.27 -12.57
N GLU A 144 -0.63 2.90 -13.71
CA GLU A 144 -0.49 3.65 -14.96
C GLU A 144 -0.99 5.10 -14.84
N GLY A 145 -2.09 5.31 -14.11
CA GLY A 145 -2.60 6.63 -13.77
C GLY A 145 -1.66 7.42 -12.87
N MET A 146 -1.04 6.76 -11.89
CA MET A 146 -0.10 7.38 -10.96
C MET A 146 1.18 7.83 -11.66
N PHE A 147 1.74 7.01 -12.54
CA PHE A 147 2.92 7.38 -13.34
C PHE A 147 2.67 8.64 -14.18
N LYS A 148 1.48 8.75 -14.78
CA LYS A 148 1.08 9.94 -15.56
C LYS A 148 0.82 11.18 -14.70
N GLN A 149 0.29 11.00 -13.50
CA GLN A 149 -0.04 12.11 -12.61
C GLN A 149 1.21 12.78 -12.04
N PHE A 150 2.29 12.01 -11.84
CA PHE A 150 3.53 12.50 -11.24
C PHE A 150 4.71 12.32 -12.20
N PRO A 151 4.73 13.05 -13.34
CA PRO A 151 5.73 12.87 -14.38
C PRO A 151 7.14 13.28 -13.92
N ASP A 152 7.23 14.21 -12.96
CA ASP A 152 8.48 14.71 -12.41
C ASP A 152 9.06 13.85 -11.27
N SER A 153 8.32 12.80 -10.85
CA SER A 153 8.77 11.85 -9.83
C SER A 153 9.22 10.55 -10.47
N GLU A 154 10.36 10.01 -10.01
CA GLU A 154 10.88 8.72 -10.47
C GLU A 154 10.29 7.57 -9.65
N PHE A 155 9.81 6.52 -10.34
CA PHE A 155 9.29 5.28 -9.76
C PHE A 155 10.30 4.16 -10.00
N VAL A 156 10.96 3.68 -8.97
CA VAL A 156 11.99 2.63 -9.05
C VAL A 156 11.49 1.33 -8.46
N PHE A 157 11.13 0.38 -9.30
CA PHE A 157 10.69 -0.95 -8.86
C PHE A 157 11.89 -1.90 -8.77
N HIS A 158 12.13 -2.42 -7.57
CA HIS A 158 13.16 -3.42 -7.32
C HIS A 158 12.60 -4.83 -7.48
N HIS A 159 13.07 -5.57 -8.49
CA HIS A 159 12.63 -6.93 -8.77
C HIS A 159 13.73 -7.79 -9.36
N LYS A 160 13.53 -9.09 -9.39
CA LYS A 160 14.49 -10.08 -9.95
C LYS A 160 14.53 -10.10 -11.49
N HIS A 161 13.54 -9.53 -12.17
CA HIS A 161 13.46 -9.40 -13.62
C HIS A 161 12.68 -8.14 -14.01
N ASP A 162 12.75 -7.75 -15.27
CA ASP A 162 12.15 -6.52 -15.83
C ASP A 162 10.76 -6.71 -16.48
N ALA A 163 10.23 -7.91 -16.47
CA ALA A 163 8.96 -8.25 -17.15
C ALA A 163 7.73 -7.70 -16.42
N ILE A 164 7.66 -6.36 -16.25
CA ILE A 164 6.51 -5.69 -15.64
C ILE A 164 5.26 -5.82 -16.51
N LYS A 165 4.09 -6.00 -15.88
CA LYS A 165 2.81 -6.28 -16.56
C LYS A 165 1.86 -5.08 -16.65
N CYS A 166 2.36 -3.86 -16.55
CA CYS A 166 1.59 -2.63 -16.78
C CYS A 166 2.31 -1.73 -17.77
N LYS A 167 1.61 -0.73 -18.32
CA LYS A 167 2.21 0.27 -19.20
C LYS A 167 3.04 1.24 -18.37
N ILE A 168 4.35 1.23 -18.59
CA ILE A 168 5.28 2.13 -17.94
C ILE A 168 5.42 3.44 -18.74
N GLN A 169 5.87 4.49 -18.07
CA GLN A 169 6.24 5.79 -18.61
C GLN A 169 7.75 5.99 -18.46
N GLU A 170 8.29 7.06 -19.01
CA GLU A 170 9.74 7.39 -18.95
C GLU A 170 10.26 7.57 -17.52
N ASN A 171 9.36 7.96 -16.59
CA ASN A 171 9.65 8.13 -15.18
C ASN A 171 9.62 6.82 -14.37
N VAL A 172 9.48 5.67 -15.03
CA VAL A 172 9.46 4.35 -14.36
C VAL A 172 10.70 3.56 -14.73
N ARG A 173 11.44 3.13 -13.72
CA ARG A 173 12.63 2.31 -13.86
C ARG A 173 12.50 1.00 -13.07
N ILE A 174 13.00 -0.09 -13.65
CA ILE A 174 13.12 -1.38 -12.97
C ILE A 174 14.58 -1.59 -12.62
N ALA A 175 14.85 -1.71 -11.32
CA ALA A 175 16.17 -2.06 -10.81
C ALA A 175 16.20 -3.57 -10.56
N ILE A 176 16.98 -4.27 -11.37
CA ILE A 176 17.14 -5.71 -11.25
C ILE A 176 18.10 -5.97 -10.10
N ASN A 177 17.61 -6.63 -9.06
CA ASN A 177 18.40 -7.07 -7.93
C ASN A 177 18.69 -8.57 -8.10
N CYS A 178 19.95 -8.91 -8.14
CA CYS A 178 20.43 -10.30 -8.16
C CYS A 178 20.38 -10.92 -6.75
#